data_c26dc3ee3731e897c4bb54a8f360ee76
#
_entry.id   c26dc3ee3731e897c4bb54a8f360ee76
#
_cell.length_a   1.000
_cell.length_b   1.000
_cell.length_c   1.000
_cell.angle_alpha   90.00
_cell.angle_beta   90.00
_cell.angle_gamma   90.00
#
_symmetry.space_group_name_H-M   'P 1'
#
loop_
_entity.id
_entity.type
_entity.pdbx_description
1 polymer ?
#
loop_
_entity_poly.entity_id
_entity_poly.type
_entity_poly.pdbx_seq_one_letter_code
_entity_poly.pdbx_strand_id
1 'polypeptide(L)'
;MKFLTLNTHSWMEKEAEEKFQLLLQDILEKDSDLICFQEINQEITSPEAEVDHLYQALPAAEPIHQDHYVRLLVEKLAEKERTYYWTWAYNHIGYDRYHEGVAILSKTPIQAREILVSDVDDPTDYHTRRVALAETEVEGKELALASVHLSWWDKGFQEEWARFEAVLKGLNKPLILAGDFNNPAGQEGYQAILASPLELQDAFEVAKERSGSYTVPPEIDGWKGNSEPLRIDYVFTTKELEVESLHVVFDGQNSPQVSDHYGLNAVLNWK
;
A
#
# COMPACT_ATOMS: atom_id res chain seq x y z
N MET A 1 6.50 -6.82 14.94
CA MET A 1 5.31 -6.22 14.30
C MET A 1 4.93 -7.00 13.05
N LYS A 2 3.65 -7.20 12.81
CA LYS A 2 3.11 -7.89 11.64
C LYS A 2 2.64 -6.86 10.62
N PHE A 3 3.03 -7.02 9.40
CA PHE A 3 2.83 -6.06 8.32
C PHE A 3 2.18 -6.71 7.10
N LEU A 4 1.24 -6.01 6.47
CA LEU A 4 0.62 -6.41 5.21
C LEU A 4 0.67 -5.26 4.20
N THR A 5 0.97 -5.55 2.95
CA THR A 5 0.67 -4.65 1.81
C THR A 5 -0.01 -5.41 0.69
N LEU A 6 -0.93 -4.72 0.01
CA LEU A 6 -1.68 -5.26 -1.12
C LEU A 6 -2.20 -4.12 -1.99
N ASN A 7 -1.93 -4.18 -3.29
CA ASN A 7 -2.75 -3.49 -4.27
C ASN A 7 -4.06 -4.26 -4.38
N THR A 8 -5.16 -3.64 -3.95
CA THR A 8 -6.43 -4.35 -3.71
C THR A 8 -7.30 -4.45 -4.95
N HIS A 9 -7.07 -3.57 -5.97
CA HIS A 9 -8.00 -3.36 -7.08
C HIS A 9 -9.46 -3.13 -6.62
N SER A 10 -9.72 -3.28 -5.34
CA SER A 10 -10.95 -2.98 -4.58
C SER A 10 -12.24 -3.43 -5.29
N TRP A 11 -13.20 -2.51 -5.52
CA TRP A 11 -14.48 -2.81 -6.15
C TRP A 11 -14.39 -3.08 -7.66
N MET A 12 -13.20 -2.96 -8.26
CA MET A 12 -12.96 -3.34 -9.66
C MET A 12 -12.84 -4.84 -9.86
N GLU A 13 -12.60 -5.60 -8.79
CA GLU A 13 -12.47 -7.04 -8.87
C GLU A 13 -13.79 -7.74 -9.24
N LYS A 14 -13.69 -8.83 -9.99
CA LYS A 14 -14.80 -9.78 -10.13
C LYS A 14 -15.06 -10.43 -8.79
N GLU A 15 -16.35 -10.57 -8.42
CA GLU A 15 -16.74 -11.14 -7.12
C GLU A 15 -16.15 -10.34 -5.94
N ALA A 16 -16.12 -9.00 -6.09
CA ALA A 16 -15.45 -8.08 -5.17
C ALA A 16 -15.90 -8.26 -3.71
N GLU A 17 -17.18 -8.51 -3.47
CA GLU A 17 -17.70 -8.75 -2.10
C GLU A 17 -17.14 -10.04 -1.49
N GLU A 18 -17.03 -11.12 -2.25
CA GLU A 18 -16.42 -12.37 -1.78
C GLU A 18 -14.94 -12.16 -1.48
N LYS A 19 -14.21 -11.50 -2.35
CA LYS A 19 -12.78 -11.15 -2.18
C LYS A 19 -12.56 -10.24 -0.99
N PHE A 20 -13.46 -9.28 -0.77
CA PHE A 20 -13.44 -8.43 0.43
C PHE A 20 -13.56 -9.28 1.71
N GLN A 21 -14.47 -10.25 1.75
CA GLN A 21 -14.63 -11.12 2.92
C GLN A 21 -13.40 -12.01 3.15
N LEU A 22 -12.76 -12.50 2.09
CA LEU A 22 -11.52 -13.27 2.18
C LEU A 22 -10.36 -12.42 2.73
N LEU A 23 -10.22 -11.18 2.25
CA LEU A 23 -9.23 -10.23 2.78
C LEU A 23 -9.50 -9.91 4.26
N LEU A 24 -10.75 -9.63 4.62
CA LEU A 24 -11.15 -9.40 6.01
C LEU A 24 -10.77 -10.58 6.91
N GLN A 25 -11.05 -11.80 6.47
CA GLN A 25 -10.72 -13.01 7.22
C GLN A 25 -9.21 -13.16 7.41
N ASP A 26 -8.40 -12.95 6.39
CA ASP A 26 -6.94 -13.03 6.49
C ASP A 26 -6.39 -12.01 7.49
N ILE A 27 -6.87 -10.76 7.44
CA ILE A 27 -6.46 -9.72 8.41
C ILE A 27 -6.81 -10.12 9.84
N LEU A 28 -7.99 -10.71 10.07
CA LEU A 28 -8.39 -11.18 11.38
C LEU A 28 -7.51 -12.35 11.88
N GLU A 29 -7.16 -13.27 10.99
CA GLU A 29 -6.34 -14.44 11.33
C GLU A 29 -4.87 -14.08 11.56
N LYS A 30 -4.31 -13.24 10.69
CA LYS A 30 -2.92 -12.79 10.80
C LYS A 30 -2.72 -11.75 11.88
N ASP A 31 -3.76 -10.97 12.18
CA ASP A 31 -3.76 -9.90 13.17
C ASP A 31 -2.64 -8.87 12.89
N SER A 32 -2.61 -8.35 11.65
CA SER A 32 -1.61 -7.39 11.19
C SER A 32 -1.64 -6.10 12.01
N ASP A 33 -0.47 -5.57 12.37
CA ASP A 33 -0.34 -4.34 13.17
C ASP A 33 -0.41 -3.10 12.29
N LEU A 34 0.20 -3.18 11.10
CA LEU A 34 0.29 -2.13 10.11
C LEU A 34 -0.10 -2.68 8.73
N ILE A 35 -0.85 -1.92 7.96
CA ILE A 35 -1.31 -2.32 6.62
C ILE A 35 -1.17 -1.15 5.66
N CYS A 36 -0.63 -1.41 4.47
CA CYS A 36 -0.59 -0.49 3.33
C CYS A 36 -1.42 -1.05 2.18
N PHE A 37 -2.40 -0.29 1.72
CA PHE A 37 -3.23 -0.68 0.59
C PHE A 37 -3.11 0.32 -0.56
N GLN A 38 -3.20 -0.19 -1.78
CA GLN A 38 -3.24 0.59 -3.02
C GLN A 38 -4.54 0.30 -3.76
N GLU A 39 -4.90 1.18 -4.68
CA GLU A 39 -6.15 1.17 -5.45
C GLU A 39 -7.40 1.10 -4.57
N ILE A 40 -7.33 1.73 -3.41
CA ILE A 40 -8.51 1.87 -2.55
C ILE A 40 -9.47 2.85 -3.19
N ASN A 41 -10.67 2.38 -3.46
CA ASN A 41 -11.66 3.14 -4.19
C ASN A 41 -13.03 3.23 -3.51
N GLN A 42 -13.81 4.21 -3.98
CA GLN A 42 -15.21 4.44 -3.68
C GLN A 42 -15.90 4.97 -4.92
N GLU A 43 -17.15 4.64 -5.14
CA GLU A 43 -17.91 5.12 -6.30
C GLU A 43 -18.22 6.63 -6.17
N ILE A 44 -17.96 7.41 -7.22
CA ILE A 44 -18.15 8.86 -7.24
C ILE A 44 -19.60 9.25 -6.86
N THR A 45 -20.57 8.43 -7.27
CA THR A 45 -22.00 8.70 -7.06
C THR A 45 -22.54 8.15 -5.74
N SER A 46 -21.73 7.43 -4.97
CA SER A 46 -22.14 6.93 -3.66
C SER A 46 -22.31 8.08 -2.67
N PRO A 47 -23.29 8.01 -1.75
CA PRO A 47 -23.48 9.06 -0.75
C PRO A 47 -22.27 9.18 0.20
N GLU A 48 -22.03 10.40 0.70
CA GLU A 48 -21.07 10.63 1.77
C GLU A 48 -21.41 9.82 3.03
N ALA A 49 -20.39 9.42 3.77
CA ALA A 49 -20.52 8.71 5.02
C ALA A 49 -19.97 9.54 6.18
N GLU A 50 -20.52 9.33 7.35
CA GLU A 50 -19.85 9.77 8.58
C GLU A 50 -18.66 8.87 8.87
N VAL A 51 -17.57 9.45 9.34
CA VAL A 51 -16.36 8.75 9.80
C VAL A 51 -16.11 9.09 11.27
N ASP A 52 -15.52 8.16 11.99
CA ASP A 52 -15.18 8.34 13.39
C ASP A 52 -13.80 9.00 13.58
N HIS A 53 -13.38 9.16 14.82
CA HIS A 53 -12.12 9.79 15.22
C HIS A 53 -10.86 8.95 14.87
N LEU A 54 -11.04 7.74 14.38
CA LEU A 54 -9.93 6.87 13.95
C LEU A 54 -9.47 7.19 12.51
N TYR A 55 -10.34 7.86 11.74
CA TYR A 55 -9.97 8.38 10.43
C TYR A 55 -9.22 9.70 10.56
N GLN A 56 -8.05 9.78 9.96
CA GLN A 56 -7.33 11.05 9.78
C GLN A 56 -7.45 11.51 8.32
N ALA A 57 -8.26 12.54 8.10
CA ALA A 57 -8.41 13.16 6.78
C ALA A 57 -7.13 13.88 6.35
N LEU A 58 -6.83 13.82 5.06
CA LEU A 58 -5.73 14.51 4.41
C LEU A 58 -6.22 15.71 3.60
N PRO A 59 -5.37 16.73 3.34
CA PRO A 59 -5.81 17.99 2.73
C PRO A 59 -6.46 17.87 1.35
N ALA A 60 -5.98 16.93 0.51
CA ALA A 60 -6.54 16.69 -0.83
C ALA A 60 -7.54 15.53 -0.85
N ALA A 61 -7.95 15.00 0.31
CA ALA A 61 -8.89 13.88 0.35
C ALA A 61 -10.29 14.33 -0.10
N GLU A 62 -10.92 13.53 -0.95
CA GLU A 62 -12.35 13.62 -1.20
C GLU A 62 -13.14 13.17 0.04
N PRO A 63 -14.39 13.59 0.21
CA PRO A 63 -15.25 13.05 1.26
C PRO A 63 -15.32 11.53 1.20
N ILE A 64 -15.33 10.89 2.35
CA ILE A 64 -15.47 9.43 2.42
C ILE A 64 -16.92 9.05 2.12
N HIS A 65 -17.12 8.14 1.18
CA HIS A 65 -18.44 7.64 0.78
C HIS A 65 -18.82 6.35 1.51
N GLN A 66 -20.11 6.00 1.44
CA GLN A 66 -20.65 4.83 2.15
C GLN A 66 -20.05 3.51 1.70
N ASP A 67 -19.61 3.42 0.44
CA ASP A 67 -18.97 2.26 -0.16
C ASP A 67 -17.43 2.30 -0.14
N HIS A 68 -16.81 3.30 0.52
CA HIS A 68 -15.35 3.37 0.60
C HIS A 68 -14.76 2.08 1.16
N TYR A 69 -13.91 1.42 0.37
CA TYR A 69 -13.44 0.08 0.63
C TYR A 69 -12.81 -0.09 2.02
N VAL A 70 -11.87 0.78 2.38
CA VAL A 70 -11.20 0.71 3.70
C VAL A 70 -12.15 1.09 4.83
N ARG A 71 -13.06 2.06 4.64
CA ARG A 71 -14.06 2.41 5.65
C ARG A 71 -14.87 1.17 6.04
N LEU A 72 -15.42 0.45 5.06
CA LEU A 72 -16.17 -0.79 5.31
C LEU A 72 -15.30 -1.85 5.98
N LEU A 73 -14.04 -1.98 5.56
CA LEU A 73 -13.10 -2.94 6.13
C LEU A 73 -12.84 -2.66 7.61
N VAL A 74 -12.52 -1.42 7.99
CA VAL A 74 -12.26 -1.07 9.40
C VAL A 74 -13.50 -1.19 10.27
N GLU A 75 -14.70 -0.90 9.73
CA GLU A 75 -15.96 -1.14 10.42
C GLU A 75 -16.16 -2.64 10.73
N LYS A 76 -15.93 -3.51 9.74
CA LYS A 76 -16.04 -4.97 9.92
C LYS A 76 -14.98 -5.52 10.86
N LEU A 77 -13.78 -4.98 10.84
CA LEU A 77 -12.72 -5.32 11.80
C LEU A 77 -13.10 -4.89 13.22
N ALA A 78 -13.67 -3.70 13.38
CA ALA A 78 -14.12 -3.19 14.69
C ALA A 78 -15.26 -4.05 15.28
N GLU A 79 -16.20 -4.57 14.47
CA GLU A 79 -17.21 -5.55 14.89
C GLU A 79 -16.59 -6.84 15.47
N LYS A 80 -15.32 -7.13 15.15
CA LYS A 80 -14.52 -8.26 15.61
C LYS A 80 -13.44 -7.86 16.63
N GLU A 81 -13.62 -6.70 17.28
CA GLU A 81 -12.71 -6.18 18.31
C GLU A 81 -11.28 -5.92 17.78
N ARG A 82 -11.15 -5.57 16.49
CA ARG A 82 -9.92 -5.13 15.86
C ARG A 82 -10.06 -3.69 15.41
N THR A 83 -9.43 -2.78 16.12
CA THR A 83 -9.52 -1.33 15.88
C THR A 83 -8.29 -0.85 15.16
N TYR A 84 -8.49 -0.04 14.12
CA TYR A 84 -7.42 0.59 13.35
C TYR A 84 -7.64 2.09 13.22
N TYR A 85 -6.59 2.87 13.48
CA TYR A 85 -6.46 4.22 12.96
C TYR A 85 -6.16 4.12 11.47
N TRP A 86 -6.72 5.00 10.65
CA TRP A 86 -6.52 4.91 9.23
C TRP A 86 -6.53 6.26 8.52
N THR A 87 -5.93 6.29 7.34
CA THR A 87 -5.91 7.45 6.44
C THR A 87 -5.98 6.99 5.00
N TRP A 88 -6.38 7.89 4.11
CA TRP A 88 -6.48 7.66 2.69
C TRP A 88 -6.00 8.89 1.92
N ALA A 89 -4.99 8.73 1.04
CA ALA A 89 -4.52 9.75 0.12
C ALA A 89 -5.18 9.53 -1.23
N TYR A 90 -6.05 10.45 -1.62
CA TYR A 90 -6.75 10.44 -2.88
C TYR A 90 -5.80 10.80 -4.03
N ASN A 91 -5.81 10.01 -5.10
CA ASN A 91 -4.99 10.22 -6.29
C ASN A 91 -5.79 10.83 -7.44
N HIS A 92 -6.70 10.06 -8.02
CA HIS A 92 -7.41 10.43 -9.23
C HIS A 92 -8.76 9.68 -9.35
N ILE A 93 -9.47 9.97 -10.43
CA ILE A 93 -10.66 9.22 -10.84
C ILE A 93 -10.19 8.01 -11.66
N GLY A 94 -10.37 6.83 -11.09
CA GLY A 94 -10.14 5.55 -11.77
C GLY A 94 -11.35 5.14 -12.60
N TYR A 95 -11.13 4.73 -13.85
CA TYR A 95 -12.14 4.17 -14.77
C TYR A 95 -13.39 5.06 -14.97
N ASP A 96 -13.25 6.39 -14.89
CA ASP A 96 -14.35 7.38 -14.96
C ASP A 96 -15.47 7.14 -13.94
N ARG A 97 -15.21 6.39 -12.90
CA ARG A 97 -16.24 5.91 -11.95
C ARG A 97 -15.85 6.02 -10.48
N TYR A 98 -14.59 5.82 -10.15
CA TYR A 98 -14.16 5.72 -8.76
C TYR A 98 -13.22 6.85 -8.36
N HIS A 99 -13.40 7.41 -7.18
CA HIS A 99 -12.30 8.07 -6.49
C HIS A 99 -11.33 7.00 -6.00
N GLU A 100 -10.08 7.07 -6.40
CA GLU A 100 -9.07 6.06 -6.12
C GLU A 100 -7.85 6.65 -5.44
N GLY A 101 -7.21 5.88 -4.56
CA GLY A 101 -6.03 6.31 -3.85
C GLY A 101 -5.34 5.18 -3.06
N VAL A 102 -4.49 5.58 -2.13
CA VAL A 102 -3.73 4.66 -1.27
C VAL A 102 -4.07 4.88 0.18
N ALA A 103 -4.05 3.81 0.99
CA ALA A 103 -4.44 3.89 2.40
C ALA A 103 -3.40 3.26 3.33
N ILE A 104 -3.39 3.73 4.57
CA ILE A 104 -2.64 3.16 5.68
C ILE A 104 -3.61 2.85 6.82
N LEU A 105 -3.46 1.66 7.41
CA LEU A 105 -4.13 1.26 8.64
C LEU A 105 -3.08 0.91 9.69
N SER A 106 -3.34 1.30 10.93
CA SER A 106 -2.45 1.04 12.07
C SER A 106 -3.24 0.76 13.33
N LYS A 107 -2.82 -0.23 14.12
CA LYS A 107 -3.38 -0.45 15.48
C LYS A 107 -3.00 0.63 16.48
N THR A 108 -1.96 1.39 16.20
CA THR A 108 -1.50 2.51 17.01
C THR A 108 -1.85 3.84 16.35
N PRO A 109 -2.04 4.93 17.13
CA PRO A 109 -2.34 6.25 16.57
C PRO A 109 -1.33 6.67 15.51
N ILE A 110 -1.80 7.34 14.47
CA ILE A 110 -0.98 7.84 13.36
C ILE A 110 -0.99 9.36 13.31
N GLN A 111 0.10 9.94 12.80
CA GLN A 111 0.14 11.30 12.28
C GLN A 111 0.41 11.21 10.78
N ALA A 112 -0.64 11.40 9.99
CA ALA A 112 -0.56 11.17 8.56
C ALA A 112 -0.50 12.46 7.76
N ARG A 113 0.14 12.39 6.60
CA ARG A 113 0.16 13.40 5.55
C ARG A 113 0.23 12.75 4.18
N GLU A 114 -0.17 13.48 3.16
CA GLU A 114 0.04 13.08 1.78
C GLU A 114 1.21 13.81 1.15
N ILE A 115 1.79 13.19 0.14
CA ILE A 115 2.88 13.77 -0.64
C ILE A 115 2.50 13.63 -2.11
N LEU A 116 2.22 14.75 -2.79
CA LEU A 116 2.09 14.75 -4.25
C LEU A 116 3.47 14.48 -4.85
N VAL A 117 3.61 13.35 -5.50
CA VAL A 117 4.87 12.91 -6.11
C VAL A 117 4.90 13.09 -7.62
N SER A 118 3.75 13.07 -8.28
CA SER A 118 3.63 13.31 -9.73
C SER A 118 3.85 14.78 -10.11
N ASP A 119 4.15 15.03 -11.39
CA ASP A 119 4.16 16.39 -11.97
C ASP A 119 2.76 16.96 -12.13
N VAL A 120 1.78 16.06 -12.26
CA VAL A 120 0.37 16.39 -12.45
C VAL A 120 -0.33 16.40 -11.11
N ASP A 121 -1.24 17.36 -10.94
CA ASP A 121 -2.21 17.44 -9.84
C ASP A 121 -3.59 17.71 -10.44
N ASP A 122 -4.14 16.71 -11.12
CA ASP A 122 -5.44 16.75 -11.79
C ASP A 122 -6.16 15.43 -11.52
N PRO A 123 -7.31 15.44 -10.81
CA PRO A 123 -8.03 14.22 -10.48
C PRO A 123 -8.57 13.47 -11.72
N THR A 124 -8.64 14.10 -12.88
CA THR A 124 -9.05 13.45 -14.13
C THR A 124 -7.88 12.81 -14.89
N ASP A 125 -6.66 13.02 -14.43
CA ASP A 125 -5.45 12.40 -15.00
C ASP A 125 -4.94 11.27 -14.08
N TYR A 126 -4.97 10.04 -14.57
CA TYR A 126 -4.53 8.86 -13.82
C TYR A 126 -3.03 8.84 -13.48
N HIS A 127 -2.25 9.78 -14.03
CA HIS A 127 -0.85 9.99 -13.63
C HIS A 127 -0.72 10.81 -12.34
N THR A 128 -1.81 11.36 -11.80
CA THR A 128 -1.77 12.01 -10.50
C THR A 128 -1.49 10.98 -9.41
N ARG A 129 -0.35 11.13 -8.73
CA ARG A 129 0.11 10.20 -7.70
C ARG A 129 0.41 10.94 -6.40
N ARG A 130 -0.22 10.47 -5.33
CA ARG A 130 0.10 10.84 -3.95
C ARG A 130 0.48 9.60 -3.16
N VAL A 131 1.45 9.77 -2.29
CA VAL A 131 1.84 8.77 -1.29
C VAL A 131 1.17 9.14 0.02
N ALA A 132 0.57 8.17 0.70
CA ALA A 132 0.19 8.32 2.10
C ALA A 132 1.42 8.03 2.96
N LEU A 133 1.78 8.96 3.83
CA LEU A 133 2.87 8.84 4.79
C LEU A 133 2.33 9.03 6.20
N ALA A 134 2.55 8.06 7.08
CA ALA A 134 2.14 8.12 8.47
C ALA A 134 3.34 7.93 9.41
N GLU A 135 3.40 8.72 10.47
CA GLU A 135 4.30 8.51 11.58
C GLU A 135 3.50 7.87 12.73
N THR A 136 4.05 6.84 13.34
CA THR A 136 3.42 6.09 14.43
C THR A 136 4.46 5.55 15.40
N GLU A 137 3.99 5.00 16.52
CA GLU A 137 4.84 4.32 17.50
C GLU A 137 4.44 2.85 17.60
N VAL A 138 5.39 1.95 17.40
CA VAL A 138 5.19 0.50 17.54
C VAL A 138 6.20 -0.03 18.55
N GLU A 139 5.70 -0.71 19.58
CA GLU A 139 6.52 -1.27 20.66
C GLU A 139 7.41 -0.22 21.36
N GLY A 140 6.92 1.02 21.48
CA GLY A 140 7.62 2.12 22.13
C GLY A 140 8.70 2.80 21.28
N LYS A 141 8.76 2.51 19.99
CA LYS A 141 9.71 3.11 19.04
C LYS A 141 8.98 3.81 17.89
N GLU A 142 9.46 5.00 17.54
CA GLU A 142 8.91 5.77 16.42
C GLU A 142 9.26 5.14 15.08
N LEU A 143 8.33 5.18 14.16
CA LEU A 143 8.39 4.63 12.81
C LEU A 143 7.68 5.54 11.83
N ALA A 144 8.20 5.68 10.62
CA ALA A 144 7.47 6.26 9.50
C ALA A 144 7.11 5.17 8.48
N LEU A 145 5.87 5.19 8.03
CA LEU A 145 5.25 4.18 7.18
C LEU A 145 4.66 4.86 5.95
N ALA A 146 4.94 4.36 4.75
CA ALA A 146 4.38 4.89 3.52
C ALA A 146 3.68 3.82 2.69
N SER A 147 2.47 4.13 2.25
CA SER A 147 1.75 3.37 1.22
C SER A 147 1.92 4.07 -0.12
N VAL A 148 2.47 3.36 -1.11
CA VAL A 148 2.82 3.90 -2.42
C VAL A 148 2.09 3.17 -3.54
N HIS A 149 1.74 3.93 -4.58
CA HIS A 149 1.38 3.42 -5.91
C HIS A 149 2.01 4.35 -6.94
N LEU A 150 3.23 4.02 -7.36
CA LEU A 150 4.04 4.87 -8.26
C LEU A 150 3.85 4.48 -9.71
N SER A 151 4.35 5.33 -10.61
CA SER A 151 4.31 5.12 -12.04
C SER A 151 5.42 4.17 -12.54
N TRP A 152 5.36 3.79 -13.81
CA TRP A 152 6.40 3.01 -14.48
C TRP A 152 7.65 3.85 -14.72
N TRP A 153 8.80 3.20 -14.88
CA TRP A 153 10.10 3.84 -15.07
C TRP A 153 10.10 4.96 -16.12
N ASP A 154 9.50 4.71 -17.26
CA ASP A 154 9.44 5.62 -18.43
C ASP A 154 8.20 6.53 -18.42
N LYS A 155 7.39 6.50 -17.37
CA LYS A 155 6.13 7.27 -17.25
C LYS A 155 6.05 8.15 -16.01
N GLY A 156 7.19 8.62 -15.49
CA GLY A 156 7.22 9.57 -14.38
C GLY A 156 7.85 9.07 -13.08
N PHE A 157 8.15 7.77 -12.97
CA PHE A 157 8.72 7.19 -11.73
C PHE A 157 9.97 7.92 -11.24
N GLN A 158 10.86 8.36 -12.12
CA GLN A 158 12.14 8.97 -11.74
C GLN A 158 11.92 10.27 -10.95
N GLU A 159 11.01 11.11 -11.42
CA GLU A 159 10.64 12.36 -10.77
C GLU A 159 9.80 12.13 -9.51
N GLU A 160 8.89 11.17 -9.55
CA GLU A 160 8.09 10.75 -8.39
C GLU A 160 8.99 10.25 -7.26
N TRP A 161 9.91 9.35 -7.58
CA TRP A 161 10.87 8.83 -6.61
C TRP A 161 11.77 9.93 -6.04
N ALA A 162 12.30 10.81 -6.88
CA ALA A 162 13.17 11.90 -6.43
C ALA A 162 12.46 12.85 -5.44
N ARG A 163 11.17 13.19 -5.69
CA ARG A 163 10.37 14.01 -4.77
C ARG A 163 10.09 13.29 -3.47
N PHE A 164 9.69 12.02 -3.56
CA PHE A 164 9.41 11.21 -2.39
C PHE A 164 10.66 11.02 -1.52
N GLU A 165 11.77 10.64 -2.12
CA GLU A 165 13.07 10.49 -1.46
C GLU A 165 13.50 11.77 -0.73
N ALA A 166 13.31 12.94 -1.35
CA ALA A 166 13.64 14.22 -0.74
C ALA A 166 12.86 14.48 0.56
N VAL A 167 11.59 14.08 0.62
CA VAL A 167 10.76 14.18 1.83
C VAL A 167 11.24 13.19 2.89
N LEU A 168 11.51 11.94 2.50
CA LEU A 168 11.94 10.89 3.42
C LEU A 168 13.28 11.20 4.10
N LYS A 169 14.22 11.83 3.40
CA LYS A 169 15.52 12.27 3.95
C LYS A 169 15.38 13.21 5.15
N GLY A 170 14.26 13.93 5.25
CA GLY A 170 13.99 14.84 6.35
C GLY A 170 13.43 14.21 7.62
N LEU A 171 13.06 12.92 7.59
CA LEU A 171 12.31 12.30 8.71
C LEU A 171 13.20 11.85 9.87
N ASN A 172 14.45 11.45 9.63
CA ASN A 172 15.36 10.89 10.65
C ASN A 172 14.72 9.80 11.53
N LYS A 173 13.89 8.94 10.93
CA LYS A 173 13.17 7.83 11.58
C LYS A 173 13.35 6.55 10.76
N PRO A 174 13.27 5.37 11.40
CA PRO A 174 13.13 4.12 10.67
C PRO A 174 11.94 4.15 9.71
N LEU A 175 12.11 3.58 8.53
CA LEU A 175 11.14 3.65 7.44
C LEU A 175 10.62 2.25 7.07
N ILE A 176 9.33 2.17 6.75
CA ILE A 176 8.73 1.11 5.94
C ILE A 176 8.08 1.78 4.74
N LEU A 177 8.53 1.45 3.53
CA LEU A 177 7.93 1.91 2.28
C LEU A 177 7.33 0.68 1.59
N ALA A 178 6.04 0.67 1.39
CA ALA A 178 5.38 -0.52 0.86
C ALA A 178 4.27 -0.21 -0.14
N GLY A 179 4.08 -1.11 -1.07
CA GLY A 179 3.03 -1.04 -2.07
C GLY A 179 3.51 -1.34 -3.47
N ASP A 180 2.76 -0.86 -4.44
CA ASP A 180 3.00 -1.01 -5.85
C ASP A 180 3.94 0.09 -6.37
N PHE A 181 5.16 -0.30 -6.68
CA PHE A 181 6.16 0.59 -7.26
C PHE A 181 6.17 0.57 -8.78
N ASN A 182 5.40 -0.33 -9.42
CA ASN A 182 5.32 -0.48 -10.88
C ASN A 182 6.68 -0.60 -11.60
N ASN A 183 7.70 -1.09 -10.89
CA ASN A 183 9.06 -1.25 -11.41
C ASN A 183 9.59 -2.64 -11.07
N PRO A 184 9.79 -3.53 -12.06
CA PRO A 184 10.16 -4.92 -11.81
C PRO A 184 11.49 -5.07 -11.10
N ALA A 185 11.59 -6.09 -10.25
CA ALA A 185 12.79 -6.43 -9.52
C ALA A 185 13.99 -6.61 -10.47
N GLY A 186 15.12 -6.00 -10.12
CA GLY A 186 16.35 -6.04 -10.90
C GLY A 186 16.43 -5.03 -12.05
N GLN A 187 15.34 -4.31 -12.37
CA GLN A 187 15.33 -3.26 -13.40
C GLN A 187 15.66 -1.88 -12.82
N GLU A 188 15.69 -0.87 -13.70
CA GLU A 188 16.21 0.48 -13.41
C GLU A 188 15.54 1.12 -12.19
N GLY A 189 14.19 1.10 -12.10
CA GLY A 189 13.47 1.72 -11.00
C GLY A 189 13.75 1.04 -9.66
N TYR A 190 13.78 -0.28 -9.63
CA TYR A 190 14.17 -1.05 -8.45
C TYR A 190 15.62 -0.72 -8.02
N GLN A 191 16.55 -0.63 -8.97
CA GLN A 191 17.94 -0.27 -8.69
C GLN A 191 18.07 1.17 -8.17
N ALA A 192 17.26 2.10 -8.71
CA ALA A 192 17.25 3.49 -8.24
C ALA A 192 16.81 3.58 -6.76
N ILE A 193 15.83 2.78 -6.34
CA ILE A 193 15.40 2.72 -4.93
C ILE A 193 16.55 2.20 -4.04
N LEU A 194 17.20 1.11 -4.42
CA LEU A 194 18.29 0.53 -3.64
C LEU A 194 19.56 1.39 -3.61
N ALA A 195 19.76 2.22 -4.64
CA ALA A 195 20.87 3.18 -4.69
C ALA A 195 20.61 4.46 -3.88
N SER A 196 19.41 4.60 -3.30
CA SER A 196 19.04 5.74 -2.48
C SER A 196 19.95 5.92 -1.26
N PRO A 197 20.31 7.17 -0.89
CA PRO A 197 21.05 7.45 0.34
C PRO A 197 20.23 7.15 1.63
N LEU A 198 18.99 6.72 1.52
CA LEU A 198 18.17 6.21 2.63
C LEU A 198 18.63 4.83 3.12
N GLU A 199 19.58 4.20 2.40
CA GLU A 199 20.10 2.86 2.71
C GLU A 199 19.04 1.78 2.90
N LEU A 200 18.01 1.81 2.03
CA LEU A 200 16.89 0.89 2.05
C LEU A 200 17.34 -0.55 1.73
N GLN A 201 16.71 -1.50 2.38
CA GLN A 201 16.83 -2.92 2.11
C GLN A 201 15.51 -3.46 1.58
N ASP A 202 15.54 -4.30 0.57
CA ASP A 202 14.37 -5.06 0.10
C ASP A 202 14.07 -6.17 1.10
N ALA A 203 12.92 -6.10 1.76
CA ALA A 203 12.53 -7.06 2.79
C ALA A 203 12.50 -8.50 2.25
N PHE A 204 12.12 -8.69 0.98
CA PHE A 204 12.13 -10.02 0.36
C PHE A 204 13.54 -10.62 0.27
N GLU A 205 14.54 -9.80 -0.07
CA GLU A 205 15.92 -10.28 -0.23
C GLU A 205 16.63 -10.54 1.10
N VAL A 206 16.26 -9.80 2.16
CA VAL A 206 16.93 -9.91 3.47
C VAL A 206 16.18 -10.74 4.50
N ALA A 207 14.95 -11.19 4.19
CA ALA A 207 14.15 -12.02 5.08
C ALA A 207 14.85 -13.33 5.43
N LYS A 208 14.79 -13.73 6.72
CA LYS A 208 15.32 -15.03 7.18
C LYS A 208 14.49 -16.18 6.61
N GLU A 209 13.17 -15.99 6.53
CA GLU A 209 12.23 -16.91 5.90
C GLU A 209 11.42 -16.18 4.82
N ARG A 210 11.30 -16.79 3.65
CA ARG A 210 10.50 -16.22 2.56
C ARG A 210 9.83 -17.27 1.70
N SER A 211 8.68 -16.91 1.11
CA SER A 211 7.98 -17.73 0.12
C SER A 211 7.32 -16.89 -0.96
N GLY A 212 7.11 -17.50 -2.11
CA GLY A 212 6.66 -16.83 -3.33
C GLY A 212 7.82 -16.19 -4.10
N SER A 213 7.54 -15.59 -5.26
CA SER A 213 8.59 -14.98 -6.12
C SER A 213 8.13 -13.74 -6.84
N TYR A 214 6.84 -13.59 -7.11
CA TYR A 214 6.25 -12.49 -7.86
C TYR A 214 4.97 -12.01 -7.19
N THR A 215 4.59 -10.79 -7.52
CA THR A 215 3.41 -10.15 -6.95
C THR A 215 2.31 -9.94 -7.98
N VAL A 216 2.59 -10.18 -9.26
CA VAL A 216 1.60 -10.12 -10.33
C VAL A 216 1.78 -11.27 -11.32
N PRO A 217 0.67 -11.85 -11.85
CA PRO A 217 0.71 -12.79 -12.95
C PRO A 217 1.03 -12.08 -14.27
N PRO A 218 1.26 -12.83 -15.38
CA PRO A 218 1.36 -12.24 -16.72
C PRO A 218 0.08 -11.52 -17.13
N GLU A 219 0.21 -10.54 -18.03
CA GLU A 219 -0.90 -9.89 -18.77
C GLU A 219 -1.91 -9.13 -17.90
N ILE A 220 -1.58 -8.69 -16.70
CA ILE A 220 -2.46 -7.81 -15.89
C ILE A 220 -2.59 -6.42 -16.52
N ASP A 221 -3.55 -5.65 -16.07
CA ASP A 221 -3.69 -4.25 -16.48
C ASP A 221 -2.42 -3.46 -16.14
N GLY A 222 -2.05 -2.51 -16.98
CA GLY A 222 -0.76 -1.80 -16.86
C GLY A 222 0.45 -2.59 -17.40
N TRP A 223 0.37 -3.93 -17.51
CA TRP A 223 1.46 -4.81 -17.96
C TRP A 223 1.07 -5.72 -19.13
N LYS A 224 0.14 -5.27 -19.97
CA LYS A 224 -0.29 -5.98 -21.19
C LYS A 224 0.90 -6.20 -22.14
N GLY A 225 1.05 -7.43 -22.62
CA GLY A 225 2.17 -7.87 -23.47
C GLY A 225 3.34 -8.47 -22.69
N ASN A 226 3.30 -8.46 -21.36
CA ASN A 226 4.28 -9.15 -20.55
C ASN A 226 3.85 -10.61 -20.31
N SER A 227 4.61 -11.56 -20.82
CA SER A 227 4.33 -12.99 -20.75
C SER A 227 4.81 -13.68 -19.47
N GLU A 228 5.58 -12.99 -18.65
CA GLU A 228 6.18 -13.54 -17.44
C GLU A 228 5.59 -12.86 -16.19
N PRO A 229 5.48 -13.58 -15.05
CA PRO A 229 5.07 -12.95 -13.81
C PRO A 229 6.16 -11.98 -13.30
N LEU A 230 5.76 -10.90 -12.63
CA LEU A 230 6.66 -9.87 -12.15
C LEU A 230 6.55 -9.68 -10.64
N ARG A 231 7.60 -9.18 -10.03
CA ARG A 231 7.57 -8.60 -8.69
C ARG A 231 7.70 -7.08 -8.83
N ILE A 232 6.62 -6.36 -8.58
CA ILE A 232 6.48 -4.91 -8.68
C ILE A 232 5.97 -4.28 -7.38
N ASP A 233 5.41 -5.10 -6.48
CA ASP A 233 5.05 -4.72 -5.12
C ASP A 233 6.20 -5.07 -4.17
N TYR A 234 6.46 -4.19 -3.23
CA TYR A 234 7.61 -4.32 -2.32
C TYR A 234 7.28 -3.89 -0.91
N VAL A 235 8.12 -4.36 0.00
CA VAL A 235 8.34 -3.80 1.34
C VAL A 235 9.82 -3.43 1.42
N PHE A 236 10.14 -2.15 1.36
CA PHE A 236 11.48 -1.65 1.65
C PHE A 236 11.53 -1.13 3.08
N THR A 237 12.63 -1.43 3.78
CA THR A 237 12.82 -0.98 5.16
C THR A 237 14.21 -0.38 5.33
N THR A 238 14.37 0.49 6.31
CA THR A 238 15.71 0.87 6.78
C THR A 238 16.30 -0.23 7.65
N LYS A 239 17.63 -0.18 7.87
CA LYS A 239 18.41 -1.27 8.51
C LYS A 239 18.14 -1.46 10.00
N GLU A 240 17.45 -0.54 10.66
CA GLU A 240 16.99 -0.66 12.05
C GLU A 240 15.94 -1.76 12.24
N LEU A 241 15.32 -2.19 11.15
CA LEU A 241 14.36 -3.27 11.14
C LEU A 241 15.01 -4.56 10.62
N GLU A 242 14.87 -5.63 11.38
CA GLU A 242 15.19 -6.99 10.96
C GLU A 242 13.95 -7.62 10.34
N VAL A 243 14.09 -8.24 9.18
CA VAL A 243 12.99 -8.96 8.50
C VAL A 243 13.06 -10.43 8.90
N GLU A 244 12.16 -10.84 9.78
CA GLU A 244 12.07 -12.24 10.23
C GLU A 244 11.50 -13.11 9.11
N SER A 245 10.38 -12.68 8.52
CA SER A 245 9.80 -13.37 7.39
C SER A 245 9.12 -12.42 6.40
N LEU A 246 9.06 -12.83 5.13
CA LEU A 246 8.20 -12.22 4.11
C LEU A 246 7.62 -13.29 3.19
N HIS A 247 6.31 -13.30 3.08
CA HIS A 247 5.58 -14.27 2.28
C HIS A 247 4.69 -13.55 1.27
N VAL A 248 4.72 -14.01 0.02
CA VAL A 248 3.70 -13.66 -0.96
C VAL A 248 2.42 -14.39 -0.58
N VAL A 249 1.33 -13.65 -0.47
CA VAL A 249 -0.01 -14.13 -0.09
C VAL A 249 -1.03 -13.74 -1.16
N PHE A 250 -2.21 -14.35 -1.14
CA PHE A 250 -3.28 -14.14 -2.12
C PHE A 250 -2.89 -14.54 -3.56
N ASP A 251 -2.01 -15.51 -3.68
CA ASP A 251 -1.46 -16.00 -4.95
C ASP A 251 -2.34 -17.08 -5.64
N GLY A 252 -3.47 -17.44 -5.03
CA GLY A 252 -4.35 -18.49 -5.50
C GLY A 252 -3.81 -19.91 -5.30
N GLN A 253 -2.62 -20.08 -4.71
CA GLN A 253 -1.98 -21.37 -4.44
C GLN A 253 -1.92 -21.66 -2.93
N ASN A 254 -1.35 -20.74 -2.17
CA ASN A 254 -1.20 -20.86 -0.70
C ASN A 254 -2.31 -20.16 0.07
N SER A 255 -2.95 -19.18 -0.55
CA SER A 255 -4.12 -18.47 -0.03
C SER A 255 -5.05 -18.07 -1.18
N PRO A 256 -6.37 -17.86 -0.91
CA PRO A 256 -7.31 -17.43 -1.94
C PRO A 256 -6.86 -16.10 -2.60
N GLN A 257 -7.02 -16.00 -3.91
CA GLN A 257 -6.74 -14.77 -4.63
C GLN A 257 -7.83 -13.73 -4.35
N VAL A 258 -7.43 -12.53 -3.94
CA VAL A 258 -8.35 -11.43 -3.59
C VAL A 258 -8.20 -10.21 -4.50
N SER A 259 -7.15 -10.15 -5.30
CA SER A 259 -6.84 -9.09 -6.23
C SER A 259 -6.14 -9.66 -7.47
N ASP A 260 -5.98 -8.86 -8.51
CA ASP A 260 -5.09 -9.17 -9.62
C ASP A 260 -3.61 -9.01 -9.24
N HIS A 261 -3.31 -8.33 -8.12
CA HIS A 261 -2.02 -8.38 -7.43
C HIS A 261 -2.01 -9.40 -6.29
N TYR A 262 -0.82 -9.89 -5.95
CA TYR A 262 -0.59 -10.71 -4.75
C TYR A 262 -0.06 -9.82 -3.62
N GLY A 263 -0.50 -10.09 -2.41
CA GLY A 263 -0.07 -9.35 -1.23
C GLY A 263 1.30 -9.80 -0.70
N LEU A 264 1.90 -8.96 0.12
CA LEU A 264 3.10 -9.27 0.88
C LEU A 264 2.79 -9.19 2.37
N ASN A 265 2.98 -10.32 3.06
CA ASN A 265 2.85 -10.40 4.52
C ASN A 265 4.25 -10.53 5.12
N ALA A 266 4.62 -9.63 6.03
CA ALA A 266 5.94 -9.62 6.65
C ALA A 266 5.87 -9.62 8.18
N VAL A 267 6.88 -10.21 8.81
CA VAL A 267 7.15 -10.06 10.25
C VAL A 267 8.46 -9.30 10.40
N LEU A 268 8.37 -8.13 11.02
CA LEU A 268 9.47 -7.20 11.22
C LEU A 268 9.77 -7.06 12.71
N ASN A 269 11.02 -7.04 13.07
CA ASN A 269 11.49 -6.86 14.45
C ASN A 269 12.44 -5.65 14.54
N TRP A 270 12.44 -4.99 15.68
CA TRP A 270 13.46 -3.99 15.96
C TRP A 270 14.81 -4.67 16.24
N LYS A 271 15.88 -4.12 15.67
CA LYS A 271 17.25 -4.50 16.05
C LYS A 271 17.69 -3.87 17.36
#